data_924a8dcb83e54a640ee27b6d5b2439bf
#
_entry.id   924a8dcb83e54a640ee27b6d5b2439bf
#
_cell.length_a   1.000
_cell.length_b   1.000
_cell.length_c   1.000
_cell.angle_alpha   90.00
_cell.angle_beta   90.00
_cell.angle_gamma   90.00
#
_symmetry.space_group_name_H-M   'P 1'
#
loop_
_entity.id
_entity.type
_entity.pdbx_description
1 polymer ?
#
loop_
_entity_poly.entity_id
_entity_poly.type
_entity_poly.pdbx_seq_one_letter_code
_entity_poly.pdbx_strand_id
1 'polypeptide(L)'
;IIHVTDENPQSPEEDPDNFWDIWYKTVYSNVDKLDAIFTSEDYGYPFAKSLGIEHVLVDKDRVSYPVSGTAVRADAFANWNLIPDNVKEYFIKSVCLIGPESTGKTTLAQKLSKEFDTIWIPEYGREYCDKYGINCDANDLSHIAAGQIQSEDDLIHKANKIAIYDTDLIATQIWCEMYETKC
;
A
#
# COMPACT_ATOMS: atom_id res chain seq x y z
N ILE A 1 5.90 9.62 -8.23
CA ILE A 1 4.63 10.00 -7.55
C ILE A 1 4.99 11.06 -6.52
N ILE A 2 4.22 12.15 -6.50
CA ILE A 2 4.34 13.21 -5.49
C ILE A 2 3.18 13.02 -4.52
N HIS A 3 3.48 12.88 -3.23
CA HIS A 3 2.47 12.82 -2.18
C HIS A 3 2.18 14.23 -1.67
N VAL A 4 0.91 14.63 -1.72
CA VAL A 4 0.42 15.94 -1.25
C VAL A 4 -0.52 15.68 -0.07
N THR A 5 -0.32 16.41 1.03
CA THR A 5 -1.09 16.29 2.27
C THR A 5 -2.09 17.45 2.46
N ASP A 6 -2.25 18.29 1.44
CA ASP A 6 -3.13 19.45 1.49
C ASP A 6 -4.60 19.04 1.49
N GLU A 7 -5.42 19.72 2.28
CA GLU A 7 -6.88 19.60 2.30
C GLU A 7 -7.51 20.58 1.30
N ASN A 8 -7.37 20.28 0.01
CA ASN A 8 -7.93 21.13 -1.05
C ASN A 8 -9.41 20.83 -1.28
N PRO A 9 -10.22 21.85 -1.67
CA PRO A 9 -11.60 21.65 -2.05
C PRO A 9 -11.71 20.66 -3.22
N GLN A 10 -12.68 19.75 -3.16
CA GLN A 10 -12.84 18.69 -4.14
C GLN A 10 -13.76 19.06 -5.29
N SER A 11 -14.55 20.11 -5.14
CA SER A 11 -15.41 20.64 -6.19
C SER A 11 -15.44 22.17 -6.19
N PRO A 12 -15.73 22.82 -7.34
CA PRO A 12 -15.85 24.27 -7.40
C PRO A 12 -16.95 24.84 -6.50
N GLU A 13 -17.95 24.05 -6.10
CA GLU A 13 -19.02 24.49 -5.22
C GLU A 13 -18.55 24.72 -3.77
N GLU A 14 -17.46 24.05 -3.36
CA GLU A 14 -16.89 24.19 -2.01
C GLU A 14 -16.19 25.56 -1.82
N ASP A 15 -15.52 26.07 -2.86
CA ASP A 15 -14.89 27.39 -2.88
C ASP A 15 -14.90 27.96 -4.30
N PRO A 16 -16.04 28.52 -4.76
CA PRO A 16 -16.20 28.97 -6.13
C PRO A 16 -15.21 30.06 -6.58
N ASP A 17 -14.78 30.90 -5.65
CA ASP A 17 -13.93 32.03 -5.95
C ASP A 17 -12.44 31.68 -6.04
N ASN A 18 -11.98 30.68 -5.25
CA ASN A 18 -10.56 30.36 -5.13
C ASN A 18 -10.19 28.95 -5.57
N PHE A 19 -11.15 28.11 -5.94
CA PHE A 19 -10.93 26.69 -6.27
C PHE A 19 -9.73 26.45 -7.19
N TRP A 20 -9.73 27.13 -8.35
CA TRP A 20 -8.65 26.93 -9.33
C TRP A 20 -7.31 27.53 -8.89
N ASP A 21 -7.33 28.64 -8.12
CA ASP A 21 -6.12 29.26 -7.58
C ASP A 21 -5.45 28.37 -6.50
N ILE A 22 -6.25 27.68 -5.69
CA ILE A 22 -5.77 26.72 -4.70
C ILE A 22 -5.07 25.57 -5.42
N TRP A 23 -5.75 24.94 -6.39
CA TRP A 23 -5.17 23.85 -7.16
C TRP A 23 -3.95 24.26 -7.98
N TYR A 24 -3.94 25.46 -8.57
CA TYR A 24 -2.78 26.03 -9.23
C TYR A 24 -1.56 26.10 -8.29
N LYS A 25 -1.75 26.68 -7.09
CA LYS A 25 -0.68 26.80 -6.09
C LYS A 25 -0.19 25.43 -5.64
N THR A 26 -1.09 24.49 -5.35
CA THR A 26 -0.72 23.14 -4.95
C THR A 26 0.14 22.44 -6.02
N VAL A 27 -0.22 22.55 -7.28
CA VAL A 27 0.55 21.94 -8.37
C VAL A 27 1.94 22.59 -8.47
N TYR A 28 2.02 23.91 -8.60
CA TYR A 28 3.29 24.60 -8.82
C TYR A 28 4.18 24.74 -7.57
N SER A 29 3.67 24.42 -6.38
CA SER A 29 4.52 24.23 -5.20
C SER A 29 5.26 22.88 -5.20
N ASN A 30 4.82 21.95 -6.03
CA ASN A 30 5.37 20.59 -6.10
C ASN A 30 6.13 20.28 -7.41
N VAL A 31 5.94 21.08 -8.47
CA VAL A 31 6.58 20.87 -9.76
C VAL A 31 7.00 22.21 -10.38
N ASP A 32 8.17 22.28 -10.98
CA ASP A 32 8.71 23.51 -11.56
C ASP A 32 8.09 23.85 -12.93
N LYS A 33 7.77 22.82 -13.72
CA LYS A 33 7.25 22.99 -15.07
C LYS A 33 6.31 21.86 -15.46
N LEU A 34 5.20 22.24 -16.12
CA LEU A 34 4.27 21.32 -16.75
C LEU A 34 4.02 21.76 -18.19
N ASP A 35 3.91 20.82 -19.11
CA ASP A 35 3.60 21.05 -20.51
C ASP A 35 2.15 20.63 -20.85
N ALA A 36 1.62 19.60 -20.19
CA ALA A 36 0.28 19.07 -20.41
C ALA A 36 -0.29 18.38 -19.17
N ILE A 37 -1.63 18.30 -19.11
CA ILE A 37 -2.37 17.48 -18.15
C ILE A 37 -3.25 16.47 -18.88
N PHE A 38 -3.26 15.24 -18.39
CA PHE A 38 -4.09 14.14 -18.90
C PHE A 38 -5.22 13.88 -17.90
N THR A 39 -6.46 13.96 -18.37
CA THR A 39 -7.63 13.63 -17.55
C THR A 39 -8.65 12.85 -18.35
N SER A 40 -9.52 12.10 -17.64
CA SER A 40 -10.66 11.40 -18.24
C SER A 40 -12.00 12.06 -17.92
N GLU A 41 -11.99 13.31 -17.45
CA GLU A 41 -13.20 14.02 -16.99
C GLU A 41 -13.22 15.49 -17.45
N ASP A 42 -14.41 16.10 -17.44
CA ASP A 42 -14.65 17.43 -17.99
C ASP A 42 -13.93 18.55 -17.23
N TYR A 43 -13.61 18.34 -15.95
CA TYR A 43 -12.86 19.33 -15.17
C TYR A 43 -11.42 19.54 -15.69
N GLY A 44 -10.91 18.63 -16.49
CA GLY A 44 -9.56 18.72 -17.05
C GLY A 44 -9.34 19.99 -17.88
N TYR A 45 -10.33 20.41 -18.66
CA TYR A 45 -10.21 21.61 -19.48
C TYR A 45 -10.07 22.89 -18.66
N PRO A 46 -11.01 23.25 -17.74
CA PRO A 46 -10.84 24.42 -16.90
C PRO A 46 -9.59 24.37 -16.02
N PHE A 47 -9.18 23.17 -15.57
CA PHE A 47 -7.96 23.00 -14.81
C PHE A 47 -6.70 23.30 -15.63
N ALA A 48 -6.56 22.72 -16.83
CA ALA A 48 -5.46 23.03 -17.73
C ALA A 48 -5.37 24.51 -18.07
N LYS A 49 -6.52 25.14 -18.28
CA LYS A 49 -6.61 26.58 -18.52
C LYS A 49 -6.08 27.38 -17.34
N SER A 50 -6.39 27.01 -16.11
CA SER A 50 -5.87 27.70 -14.91
C SER A 50 -4.36 27.53 -14.77
N LEU A 51 -3.82 26.38 -15.17
CA LEU A 51 -2.38 26.10 -15.16
C LEU A 51 -1.63 26.71 -16.36
N GLY A 52 -2.33 27.15 -17.41
CA GLY A 52 -1.72 27.66 -18.64
C GLY A 52 -1.05 26.62 -19.51
N ILE A 53 -1.53 25.37 -19.50
CA ILE A 53 -0.95 24.21 -20.18
C ILE A 53 -1.95 23.50 -21.10
N GLU A 54 -1.47 22.53 -21.89
CA GLU A 54 -2.30 21.70 -22.77
C GLU A 54 -3.16 20.72 -21.96
N HIS A 55 -4.42 20.52 -22.41
CA HIS A 55 -5.30 19.46 -21.90
C HIS A 55 -5.43 18.33 -22.90
N VAL A 56 -5.16 17.12 -22.45
CA VAL A 56 -5.37 15.89 -23.22
C VAL A 56 -6.47 15.06 -22.54
N LEU A 57 -7.63 14.99 -23.20
CA LEU A 57 -8.73 14.16 -22.72
C LEU A 57 -8.48 12.70 -23.09
N VAL A 58 -8.45 11.82 -22.08
CA VAL A 58 -8.14 10.38 -22.24
C VAL A 58 -9.33 9.54 -21.81
N ASP A 59 -9.84 8.72 -22.73
CA ASP A 59 -10.83 7.65 -22.45
C ASP A 59 -12.01 8.07 -21.55
N LYS A 60 -12.62 9.24 -21.87
CA LYS A 60 -13.75 9.79 -21.12
C LYS A 60 -14.87 8.79 -20.91
N ASP A 61 -15.20 8.04 -21.95
CA ASP A 61 -16.28 7.04 -21.96
C ASP A 61 -15.84 5.70 -21.33
N ARG A 62 -14.59 5.62 -20.84
CA ARG A 62 -14.01 4.45 -20.18
C ARG A 62 -14.15 3.16 -21.01
N VAL A 63 -13.92 3.26 -22.33
CA VAL A 63 -13.99 2.12 -23.25
C VAL A 63 -12.75 1.26 -23.15
N SER A 64 -11.58 1.88 -23.07
CA SER A 64 -10.29 1.15 -22.97
C SER A 64 -9.99 0.68 -21.55
N TYR A 65 -10.36 1.50 -20.55
CA TYR A 65 -10.14 1.23 -19.14
C TYR A 65 -11.46 1.39 -18.37
N PRO A 66 -12.32 0.35 -18.32
CA PRO A 66 -13.68 0.44 -17.78
C PRO A 66 -13.73 0.48 -16.26
N VAL A 67 -12.91 1.34 -15.64
CA VAL A 67 -12.84 1.50 -14.18
C VAL A 67 -12.60 2.97 -13.80
N SER A 68 -13.10 3.38 -12.65
CA SER A 68 -12.81 4.68 -12.06
C SER A 68 -12.10 4.51 -10.72
N GLY A 69 -11.36 5.54 -10.28
CA GLY A 69 -10.78 5.56 -8.94
C GLY A 69 -11.84 5.40 -7.84
N THR A 70 -13.04 5.92 -8.05
CA THR A 70 -14.18 5.74 -7.13
C THR A 70 -14.62 4.28 -7.06
N ALA A 71 -14.75 3.59 -8.20
CA ALA A 71 -15.11 2.17 -8.24
C ALA A 71 -14.02 1.31 -7.57
N VAL A 72 -12.74 1.59 -7.82
CA VAL A 72 -11.63 0.89 -7.17
C VAL A 72 -11.64 1.10 -5.65
N ARG A 73 -11.84 2.32 -5.18
CA ARG A 73 -11.92 2.60 -3.72
C ARG A 73 -13.14 1.97 -3.07
N ALA A 74 -14.26 1.84 -3.79
CA ALA A 74 -15.45 1.18 -3.27
C ALA A 74 -15.27 -0.34 -3.14
N ASP A 75 -14.65 -0.99 -4.14
CA ASP A 75 -14.32 -2.41 -4.09
C ASP A 75 -13.09 -2.71 -4.98
N ALA A 76 -11.93 -2.66 -4.35
CA ALA A 76 -10.67 -2.97 -5.03
C ALA A 76 -10.59 -4.45 -5.47
N PHE A 77 -11.18 -5.36 -4.71
CA PHE A 77 -11.11 -6.79 -5.01
C PHE A 77 -11.96 -7.19 -6.21
N ALA A 78 -13.13 -6.57 -6.39
CA ALA A 78 -13.93 -6.74 -7.59
C ALA A 78 -13.24 -6.17 -8.85
N ASN A 79 -12.47 -5.10 -8.68
CA ASN A 79 -11.77 -4.40 -9.76
C ASN A 79 -10.28 -4.78 -9.89
N TRP A 80 -9.83 -5.82 -9.22
CA TRP A 80 -8.41 -6.16 -9.06
C TRP A 80 -7.61 -6.22 -10.35
N ASN A 81 -8.17 -6.79 -11.40
CA ASN A 81 -7.50 -6.93 -12.70
C ASN A 81 -7.40 -5.62 -13.49
N LEU A 82 -8.11 -4.57 -13.04
CA LEU A 82 -8.09 -3.25 -13.65
C LEU A 82 -7.19 -2.26 -12.89
N ILE A 83 -6.64 -2.70 -11.75
CA ILE A 83 -5.70 -1.90 -10.95
C ILE A 83 -4.29 -2.13 -11.50
N PRO A 84 -3.53 -1.06 -11.81
CA PRO A 84 -2.12 -1.19 -12.18
C PRO A 84 -1.30 -1.89 -11.10
N ASP A 85 -0.35 -2.75 -11.47
CA ASP A 85 0.40 -3.58 -10.54
C ASP A 85 1.13 -2.77 -9.45
N ASN A 86 1.69 -1.61 -9.82
CA ASN A 86 2.35 -0.70 -8.89
C ASN A 86 1.41 0.02 -7.90
N VAL A 87 0.09 -0.20 -8.00
CA VAL A 87 -0.93 0.37 -7.11
C VAL A 87 -1.61 -0.72 -6.31
N LYS A 88 -1.57 -1.98 -6.77
CA LYS A 88 -2.22 -3.12 -6.10
C LYS A 88 -1.80 -3.29 -4.66
N GLU A 89 -0.52 -3.08 -4.36
CA GLU A 89 0.05 -3.22 -3.01
C GLU A 89 -0.72 -2.40 -1.96
N TYR A 90 -1.17 -1.19 -2.32
CA TYR A 90 -1.98 -0.34 -1.44
C TYR A 90 -3.30 -0.99 -1.00
N PHE A 91 -3.85 -1.90 -1.80
CA PHE A 91 -5.14 -2.55 -1.54
C PHE A 91 -5.01 -3.96 -0.96
N ILE A 92 -3.80 -4.49 -0.82
CA ILE A 92 -3.59 -5.81 -0.23
C ILE A 92 -4.05 -5.80 1.22
N LYS A 93 -4.76 -6.86 1.62
CA LYS A 93 -5.16 -7.06 3.01
C LYS A 93 -4.25 -8.06 3.68
N SER A 94 -3.66 -7.67 4.80
CA SER A 94 -2.82 -8.53 5.63
C SER A 94 -3.66 -9.42 6.52
N VAL A 95 -3.38 -10.71 6.52
CA VAL A 95 -3.99 -11.72 7.40
C VAL A 95 -2.89 -12.37 8.22
N CYS A 96 -2.78 -11.99 9.48
CA CYS A 96 -1.76 -12.51 10.38
C CYS A 96 -2.27 -13.69 11.20
N LEU A 97 -1.49 -14.77 11.26
CA LEU A 97 -1.76 -15.93 12.08
C LEU A 97 -1.02 -15.80 13.41
N ILE A 98 -1.77 -15.62 14.49
CA ILE A 98 -1.24 -15.45 15.84
C ILE A 98 -1.58 -16.67 16.70
N GLY A 99 -0.67 -17.08 17.56
CA GLY A 99 -0.90 -18.16 18.52
C GLY A 99 0.39 -18.75 19.07
N PRO A 100 0.30 -19.64 20.08
CA PRO A 100 1.46 -20.29 20.68
C PRO A 100 2.29 -21.09 19.69
N GLU A 101 3.50 -21.43 20.09
CA GLU A 101 4.36 -22.31 19.31
C GLU A 101 3.71 -23.69 19.05
N SER A 102 4.12 -24.33 17.97
CA SER A 102 3.68 -25.68 17.59
C SER A 102 2.18 -25.86 17.36
N THR A 103 1.40 -24.79 17.20
CA THR A 103 -0.04 -24.84 16.93
C THR A 103 -0.38 -25.00 15.44
N GLY A 104 0.61 -25.07 14.56
CA GLY A 104 0.42 -25.29 13.13
C GLY A 104 0.22 -24.05 12.29
N LYS A 105 0.57 -22.84 12.79
CA LYS A 105 0.47 -21.56 12.06
C LYS A 105 1.12 -21.61 10.69
N THR A 106 2.39 -22.03 10.62
CA THR A 106 3.13 -22.15 9.36
C THR A 106 2.42 -23.07 8.36
N THR A 107 1.95 -24.23 8.83
CA THR A 107 1.20 -25.15 7.96
C THR A 107 -0.09 -24.54 7.46
N LEU A 108 -0.79 -23.78 8.30
CA LEU A 108 -2.01 -23.07 7.93
C LEU A 108 -1.71 -21.93 6.95
N ALA A 109 -0.66 -21.11 7.21
CA ALA A 109 -0.24 -20.03 6.30
C ALA A 109 0.02 -20.56 4.89
N GLN A 110 0.79 -21.65 4.78
CA GLN A 110 1.08 -22.29 3.50
C GLN A 110 -0.15 -22.87 2.79
N LYS A 111 -1.13 -23.40 3.53
CA LYS A 111 -2.38 -23.90 2.94
C LYS A 111 -3.27 -22.73 2.47
N LEU A 112 -3.41 -21.70 3.29
CA LEU A 112 -4.19 -20.51 2.93
C LEU A 112 -3.60 -19.81 1.71
N SER A 113 -2.27 -19.64 1.63
CA SER A 113 -1.65 -19.02 0.47
C SER A 113 -1.94 -19.76 -0.83
N LYS A 114 -1.96 -21.10 -0.80
CA LYS A 114 -2.33 -21.94 -1.95
C LYS A 114 -3.82 -21.85 -2.28
N GLU A 115 -4.69 -21.87 -1.27
CA GLU A 115 -6.15 -21.79 -1.44
C GLU A 115 -6.58 -20.45 -2.06
N PHE A 116 -5.94 -19.36 -1.65
CA PHE A 116 -6.25 -18.01 -2.13
C PHE A 116 -5.36 -17.57 -3.30
N ASP A 117 -4.54 -18.45 -3.85
CA ASP A 117 -3.60 -18.14 -4.93
C ASP A 117 -2.79 -16.87 -4.64
N THR A 118 -2.15 -16.84 -3.47
CA THR A 118 -1.38 -15.70 -2.98
C THR A 118 -0.10 -16.14 -2.29
N ILE A 119 0.60 -15.18 -1.69
CA ILE A 119 1.83 -15.43 -0.95
C ILE A 119 1.56 -15.68 0.53
N TRP A 120 2.54 -16.28 1.19
CA TRP A 120 2.69 -16.22 2.64
C TRP A 120 4.06 -15.64 3.00
N ILE A 121 4.11 -14.88 4.07
CA ILE A 121 5.32 -14.26 4.61
C ILE A 121 5.75 -15.08 5.81
N PRO A 122 6.93 -15.71 5.75
CA PRO A 122 7.41 -16.58 6.83
C PRO A 122 7.81 -15.80 8.08
N GLU A 123 7.82 -16.48 9.21
CA GLU A 123 8.36 -15.98 10.47
C GLU A 123 9.90 -15.90 10.37
N TYR A 124 10.45 -14.71 10.22
CA TYR A 124 11.90 -14.50 10.11
C TYR A 124 12.64 -14.91 11.41
N GLY A 125 12.00 -14.75 12.56
CA GLY A 125 12.56 -15.15 13.84
C GLY A 125 12.98 -16.63 13.89
N ARG A 126 12.23 -17.50 13.22
CA ARG A 126 12.59 -18.91 13.10
C ARG A 126 13.88 -19.11 12.31
N GLU A 127 13.99 -18.49 11.14
CA GLU A 127 15.20 -18.53 10.31
C GLU A 127 16.42 -17.99 11.07
N TYR A 128 16.22 -16.89 11.80
CA TYR A 128 17.27 -16.27 12.62
C TYR A 128 17.74 -17.22 13.72
N CYS A 129 16.81 -17.82 14.48
CA CYS A 129 17.14 -18.74 15.57
C CYS A 129 17.79 -20.05 15.05
N ASP A 130 17.37 -20.55 13.91
CA ASP A 130 18.00 -21.73 13.27
C ASP A 130 19.47 -21.44 12.90
N LYS A 131 19.80 -20.21 12.54
CA LYS A 131 21.14 -19.79 12.13
C LYS A 131 22.04 -19.40 13.31
N TYR A 132 21.51 -18.69 14.29
CA TYR A 132 22.29 -18.05 15.35
C TYR A 132 22.04 -18.65 16.76
N GLY A 133 21.04 -19.50 16.92
CA GLY A 133 20.63 -20.12 18.17
C GLY A 133 19.40 -19.45 18.79
N ILE A 134 18.85 -20.09 19.82
CA ILE A 134 17.59 -19.71 20.45
C ILE A 134 17.72 -18.71 21.63
N ASN A 135 18.95 -18.41 22.08
CA ASN A 135 19.17 -17.49 23.18
C ASN A 135 19.28 -16.06 22.66
N CYS A 136 18.15 -15.48 22.27
CA CYS A 136 18.07 -14.13 21.73
C CYS A 136 18.12 -13.07 22.82
N ASP A 137 18.94 -12.04 22.63
CA ASP A 137 18.94 -10.82 23.43
C ASP A 137 18.17 -9.66 22.74
N ALA A 138 18.17 -8.47 23.32
CA ALA A 138 17.48 -7.32 22.74
C ALA A 138 17.98 -6.92 21.35
N ASN A 139 19.28 -7.11 21.09
CA ASN A 139 19.86 -6.81 19.80
C ASN A 139 19.43 -7.84 18.74
N ASP A 140 19.36 -9.12 19.12
CA ASP A 140 18.84 -10.18 18.27
C ASP A 140 17.36 -9.91 17.89
N LEU A 141 16.54 -9.51 18.85
CA LEU A 141 15.13 -9.18 18.59
C LEU A 141 14.98 -7.99 17.64
N SER A 142 15.86 -7.00 17.73
CA SER A 142 15.90 -5.88 16.78
C SER A 142 16.28 -6.34 15.36
N HIS A 143 17.22 -7.27 15.24
CA HIS A 143 17.59 -7.89 13.96
C HIS A 143 16.44 -8.73 13.39
N ILE A 144 15.74 -9.48 14.25
CA ILE A 144 14.55 -10.26 13.84
C ILE A 144 13.47 -9.34 13.31
N ALA A 145 13.19 -8.23 14.01
CA ALA A 145 12.22 -7.25 13.56
C ALA A 145 12.57 -6.63 12.20
N ALA A 146 13.84 -6.20 12.04
CA ALA A 146 14.31 -5.66 10.77
C ALA A 146 14.23 -6.68 9.63
N GLY A 147 14.61 -7.94 9.89
CA GLY A 147 14.51 -9.02 8.91
C GLY A 147 13.07 -9.38 8.53
N GLN A 148 12.13 -9.28 9.49
CA GLN A 148 10.71 -9.48 9.20
C GLN A 148 10.16 -8.39 8.27
N ILE A 149 10.51 -7.11 8.52
CA ILE A 149 10.14 -5.98 7.64
C ILE A 149 10.71 -6.21 6.23
N GLN A 150 11.99 -6.54 6.13
CA GLN A 150 12.62 -6.79 4.84
C GLN A 150 11.97 -7.95 4.08
N SER A 151 11.61 -9.03 4.78
CA SER A 151 10.90 -10.17 4.19
C SER A 151 9.51 -9.79 3.68
N GLU A 152 8.82 -8.89 4.38
CA GLU A 152 7.55 -8.33 3.94
C GLU A 152 7.73 -7.49 2.68
N ASP A 153 8.64 -6.52 2.68
CA ASP A 153 8.91 -5.63 1.55
C ASP A 153 9.30 -6.41 0.28
N ASP A 154 10.07 -7.49 0.43
CA ASP A 154 10.52 -8.33 -0.68
C ASP A 154 9.40 -9.21 -1.28
N LEU A 155 8.33 -9.45 -0.54
CA LEU A 155 7.29 -10.40 -0.94
C LEU A 155 5.93 -9.74 -1.23
N ILE A 156 5.58 -8.65 -0.55
CA ILE A 156 4.22 -8.08 -0.57
C ILE A 156 3.73 -7.76 -1.98
N HIS A 157 4.60 -7.28 -2.86
CA HIS A 157 4.26 -6.94 -4.24
C HIS A 157 3.81 -8.13 -5.10
N LYS A 158 4.03 -9.38 -4.62
CA LYS A 158 3.60 -10.63 -5.28
C LYS A 158 2.25 -11.12 -4.78
N ALA A 159 1.67 -10.46 -3.78
CA ALA A 159 0.41 -10.88 -3.19
C ALA A 159 -0.78 -10.65 -4.13
N ASN A 160 -1.71 -11.58 -4.13
CA ASN A 160 -2.97 -11.47 -4.84
C ASN A 160 -4.10 -11.14 -3.86
N LYS A 161 -4.47 -9.86 -3.75
CA LYS A 161 -5.53 -9.32 -2.88
C LYS A 161 -5.23 -9.40 -1.39
N ILE A 162 -4.71 -10.54 -0.92
CA ILE A 162 -4.37 -10.77 0.49
C ILE A 162 -2.94 -11.29 0.60
N ALA A 163 -2.28 -10.99 1.71
CA ALA A 163 -1.00 -11.58 2.12
C ALA A 163 -1.20 -12.31 3.44
N ILE A 164 -0.71 -13.54 3.54
CA ILE A 164 -0.81 -14.37 4.75
C ILE A 164 0.50 -14.26 5.53
N TYR A 165 0.44 -13.85 6.77
CA TYR A 165 1.60 -13.72 7.64
C TYR A 165 1.66 -14.88 8.63
N ASP A 166 2.77 -15.61 8.64
CA ASP A 166 3.08 -16.57 9.70
C ASP A 166 3.78 -15.81 10.83
N THR A 167 2.97 -15.12 11.66
CA THR A 167 3.43 -14.18 12.68
C THR A 167 3.77 -12.78 12.09
N ASP A 168 3.81 -11.78 12.93
CA ASP A 168 4.14 -10.38 12.59
C ASP A 168 5.00 -9.71 13.67
N LEU A 169 5.27 -8.42 13.46
CA LEU A 169 6.06 -7.61 14.41
C LEU A 169 5.42 -7.46 15.79
N ILE A 170 4.08 -7.59 15.91
CA ILE A 170 3.40 -7.53 17.21
C ILE A 170 3.82 -8.74 18.06
N ALA A 171 3.98 -9.91 17.45
CA ALA A 171 4.49 -11.07 18.18
C ALA A 171 5.95 -10.87 18.62
N THR A 172 6.81 -10.28 17.79
CA THR A 172 8.18 -9.92 18.18
C THR A 172 8.18 -8.94 19.34
N GLN A 173 7.31 -7.94 19.33
CA GLN A 173 7.17 -7.00 20.45
C GLN A 173 6.72 -7.71 21.73
N ILE A 174 5.76 -8.64 21.66
CA ILE A 174 5.33 -9.43 22.82
C ILE A 174 6.50 -10.24 23.39
N TRP A 175 7.34 -10.82 22.55
CA TRP A 175 8.55 -11.50 23.01
C TRP A 175 9.53 -10.55 23.71
N CYS A 176 9.74 -9.33 23.16
CA CYS A 176 10.56 -8.30 23.82
C CYS A 176 10.06 -7.99 25.22
N GLU A 177 8.75 -7.81 25.38
CA GLU A 177 8.13 -7.51 26.67
C GLU A 177 8.27 -8.68 27.66
N MET A 178 8.10 -9.93 27.18
CA MET A 178 8.21 -11.13 28.00
C MET A 178 9.63 -11.35 28.53
N TYR A 179 10.65 -10.96 27.79
CA TYR A 179 12.06 -11.07 28.22
C TYR A 179 12.56 -9.84 28.96
N GLU A 180 11.65 -8.90 29.36
CA GLU A 180 11.98 -7.62 30.00
C GLU A 180 13.01 -6.80 29.19
N THR A 181 13.03 -6.99 27.90
CA THR A 181 13.95 -6.39 26.95
C THR A 181 13.24 -5.22 26.28
N LYS A 182 13.89 -4.06 26.17
CA LYS A 182 13.38 -2.95 25.35
C LYS A 182 13.95 -3.11 23.94
N CYS A 183 13.11 -3.38 22.98
CA CYS A 183 13.45 -3.36 21.54
C CYS A 183 13.32 -1.95 20.99
#